data_a642eafb5baac7952e3b071f37891f12
#
_entry.id   a642eafb5baac7952e3b071f37891f12
#
_cell.length_a   1.000
_cell.length_b   1.000
_cell.length_c   1.000
_cell.angle_alpha   90.00
_cell.angle_beta   90.00
_cell.angle_gamma   90.00
#
_symmetry.space_group_name_H-M   'P 1'
#
loop_
_entity.id
_entity.type
_entity.pdbx_description
1 polymer ?
#
loop_
_entity_poly.entity_id
_entity_poly.type
_entity_poly.pdbx_seq_one_letter_code
_entity_poly.pdbx_strand_id
1 'polypeptide(L)'
;MLSALVGSISLEAFRTTRAKVQSAWERFISQRTFKRPCNPETVVLEITTARITVLGQSVVRGCIRQLDGQRGYTTSQQKGVNLELINQLPVPTTVHWHGLILPNAMDGVPFVTQPPIPPGQRQRIHYPLVQNGTFWMHSHYGLQTQNYVAEPFVILNEEQERWADQTITVMLRDFSYTPANQILDNVVAGERGGGTAMANKLADFAWHQPRKLLTQEWDQANQRFCWKREPGVLMMAPDVVYDALLANERSLDNPEIIDVKPGETVTIRWIAGSAFMSFFLDLGDLEGELLRTDANPVEPINGSVFQLATAQRLTLRVKVPEAPGVFPLLALGERSNLRCGVVLRSNPTLSVPDLVPQTDQWTGRLDFSQDKRLRAQKPLDDRSADNTIPIALTGPAPKYTWGLNDRFYPYRDPYWVEIGQRVEMVLTNPTPMGHPMHLHGHEFQILEIDGEPFDGPIRDTVYVPKGGTCRIAFDANNPGIWAFHCHISYHHVRGMFNVVAYRSADLSWWNPTGVRHEKLPF
;
A
#
# COMPACT_ATOMS: atom_id res chain seq x y z
N MET A 1 -39.69 0.97 20.06
CA MET A 1 -40.10 0.54 18.71
C MET A 1 -39.17 1.22 17.69
N LEU A 2 -37.97 0.66 17.47
CA LEU A 2 -37.01 1.09 16.44
C LEU A 2 -36.06 -0.11 16.12
N SER A 3 -36.67 -1.27 15.87
CA SER A 3 -35.94 -2.52 15.58
C SER A 3 -36.53 -3.27 14.39
N ALA A 4 -36.83 -2.58 13.31
CA ALA A 4 -37.25 -3.25 12.08
C ALA A 4 -37.16 -2.31 10.88
N LEU A 5 -35.94 -2.01 10.41
CA LEU A 5 -35.69 -1.51 9.05
C LEU A 5 -34.20 -1.72 8.69
N VAL A 6 -33.68 -2.91 8.96
CA VAL A 6 -32.53 -3.42 8.20
C VAL A 6 -33.17 -4.24 7.08
N GLY A 7 -33.37 -3.61 5.94
CA GLY A 7 -33.82 -4.29 4.76
C GLY A 7 -32.84 -5.43 4.45
N SER A 8 -33.29 -6.65 4.57
CA SER A 8 -32.57 -7.84 4.14
C SER A 8 -32.36 -7.72 2.63
N ILE A 9 -31.17 -7.28 2.22
CA ILE A 9 -30.71 -7.47 0.84
C ILE A 9 -30.76 -8.98 0.63
N SER A 10 -31.61 -9.44 -0.26
CA SER A 10 -31.78 -10.88 -0.46
C SER A 10 -30.43 -11.43 -0.97
N LEU A 11 -30.00 -12.54 -0.39
CA LEU A 11 -28.82 -13.30 -0.82
C LEU A 11 -28.86 -13.58 -2.33
N GLU A 12 -30.04 -13.59 -2.89
CA GLU A 12 -30.35 -13.80 -4.29
C GLU A 12 -30.05 -12.60 -5.19
N ALA A 13 -30.31 -11.37 -4.75
CA ALA A 13 -29.91 -10.14 -5.47
C ALA A 13 -28.38 -10.04 -5.54
N PHE A 14 -27.68 -10.34 -4.44
CA PHE A 14 -26.23 -10.39 -4.40
C PHE A 14 -25.66 -11.47 -5.36
N ARG A 15 -26.28 -12.66 -5.42
CA ARG A 15 -25.89 -13.73 -6.35
C ARG A 15 -26.11 -13.36 -7.81
N THR A 16 -27.21 -12.69 -8.13
CA THR A 16 -27.54 -12.28 -9.51
C THR A 16 -26.60 -11.20 -10.03
N THR A 17 -26.25 -10.22 -9.20
CA THR A 17 -25.28 -9.19 -9.54
C THR A 17 -23.89 -9.78 -9.72
N ARG A 18 -23.48 -10.66 -8.82
CA ARG A 18 -22.21 -11.40 -8.92
C ARG A 18 -22.11 -12.15 -10.25
N ALA A 19 -23.19 -12.80 -10.71
CA ALA A 19 -23.22 -13.52 -11.98
C ALA A 19 -23.05 -12.59 -13.20
N LYS A 20 -23.69 -11.41 -13.20
CA LYS A 20 -23.58 -10.42 -14.29
C LYS A 20 -22.16 -9.83 -14.39
N VAL A 21 -21.56 -9.46 -13.26
CA VAL A 21 -20.18 -8.93 -13.20
C VAL A 21 -19.20 -10.02 -13.59
N GLN A 22 -19.40 -11.24 -13.14
CA GLN A 22 -18.60 -12.40 -13.53
C GLN A 22 -18.63 -12.63 -15.04
N SER A 23 -19.78 -12.50 -15.70
CA SER A 23 -19.91 -12.66 -17.16
C SER A 23 -19.23 -11.52 -17.94
N ALA A 24 -19.19 -10.31 -17.41
CA ALA A 24 -18.46 -9.19 -18.00
C ALA A 24 -16.95 -9.37 -17.85
N TRP A 25 -16.49 -9.84 -16.70
CA TRP A 25 -15.11 -10.23 -16.45
C TRP A 25 -14.65 -11.36 -17.38
N GLU A 26 -15.45 -12.39 -17.56
CA GLU A 26 -15.16 -13.51 -18.47
C GLU A 26 -15.01 -13.03 -19.92
N ARG A 27 -15.82 -12.07 -20.37
CA ARG A 27 -15.65 -11.43 -21.69
C ARG A 27 -14.35 -10.63 -21.76
N PHE A 28 -14.00 -9.87 -20.72
CA PHE A 28 -12.74 -9.13 -20.65
C PHE A 28 -11.52 -10.05 -20.73
N ILE A 29 -11.54 -11.16 -19.98
CA ILE A 29 -10.47 -12.17 -19.99
C ILE A 29 -10.39 -12.89 -21.36
N SER A 30 -11.52 -13.22 -21.99
CA SER A 30 -11.52 -13.92 -23.28
C SER A 30 -10.90 -13.11 -24.41
N GLN A 31 -10.83 -11.79 -24.28
CA GLN A 31 -10.16 -10.90 -25.23
C GLN A 31 -8.63 -10.84 -25.04
N ARG A 32 -8.12 -11.34 -23.92
CA ARG A 32 -6.69 -11.48 -23.64
C ARG A 32 -6.31 -12.94 -23.85
N THR A 33 -5.27 -13.21 -24.62
CA THR A 33 -4.76 -14.55 -24.96
C THR A 33 -4.17 -15.27 -23.73
N PHE A 34 -5.03 -15.68 -22.79
CA PHE A 34 -4.60 -16.48 -21.65
C PHE A 34 -4.84 -17.97 -21.91
N LYS A 35 -3.80 -18.78 -21.78
CA LYS A 35 -3.99 -20.22 -21.56
C LYS A 35 -4.81 -20.37 -20.29
N ARG A 36 -5.91 -21.16 -20.33
CA ARG A 36 -6.69 -21.47 -19.11
C ARG A 36 -5.70 -21.97 -18.06
N PRO A 37 -5.68 -21.40 -16.84
CA PRO A 37 -4.84 -21.92 -15.78
C PRO A 37 -5.17 -23.39 -15.54
N CYS A 38 -4.16 -24.23 -15.37
CA CYS A 38 -4.38 -25.54 -14.78
C CYS A 38 -5.10 -25.32 -13.45
N ASN A 39 -6.13 -26.10 -13.16
CA ASN A 39 -6.90 -25.96 -11.92
C ASN A 39 -5.94 -26.13 -10.71
N PRO A 40 -5.49 -25.05 -10.04
CA PRO A 40 -4.52 -25.17 -8.99
C PRO A 40 -5.14 -25.84 -7.77
N GLU A 41 -4.35 -26.55 -6.99
CA GLU A 41 -4.79 -27.01 -5.66
C GLU A 41 -5.28 -25.81 -4.84
N THR A 42 -6.33 -26.05 -4.03
CA THR A 42 -6.85 -25.00 -3.14
C THR A 42 -5.85 -24.77 -2.01
N VAL A 43 -5.34 -23.54 -1.91
CA VAL A 43 -4.50 -23.13 -0.78
C VAL A 43 -5.37 -22.46 0.28
N VAL A 44 -5.20 -22.89 1.52
CA VAL A 44 -5.92 -22.31 2.65
C VAL A 44 -5.08 -21.19 3.27
N LEU A 45 -5.70 -20.03 3.43
CA LEU A 45 -5.13 -18.88 4.16
C LEU A 45 -5.96 -18.61 5.42
N GLU A 46 -5.32 -18.73 6.58
CA GLU A 46 -5.91 -18.36 7.86
C GLU A 46 -5.65 -16.88 8.15
N ILE A 47 -6.74 -16.15 8.41
CA ILE A 47 -6.69 -14.79 8.95
C ILE A 47 -6.76 -14.93 10.46
N THR A 48 -5.63 -14.75 11.14
CA THR A 48 -5.45 -15.10 12.55
C THR A 48 -4.54 -14.11 13.27
N THR A 49 -4.06 -14.49 14.42
CA THR A 49 -3.08 -13.70 15.19
C THR A 49 -1.78 -14.48 15.39
N ALA A 50 -0.68 -13.74 15.49
CA ALA A 50 0.63 -14.26 15.81
C ALA A 50 1.31 -13.39 16.87
N ARG A 51 2.25 -13.98 17.59
CA ARG A 51 3.09 -13.29 18.55
C ARG A 51 4.36 -12.81 17.85
N ILE A 52 4.67 -11.54 18.01
CA ILE A 52 5.92 -10.92 17.54
C ILE A 52 6.65 -10.25 18.70
N THR A 53 7.94 -9.98 18.54
CA THR A 53 8.73 -9.25 19.54
C THR A 53 9.18 -7.93 18.94
N VAL A 54 8.84 -6.82 19.59
CA VAL A 54 9.20 -5.46 19.18
C VAL A 54 9.89 -4.78 20.35
N LEU A 55 11.10 -4.26 20.16
CA LEU A 55 11.91 -3.60 21.19
C LEU A 55 11.95 -4.42 22.49
N GLY A 56 12.17 -5.73 22.38
CA GLY A 56 12.23 -6.66 23.49
C GLY A 56 10.89 -7.04 24.13
N GLN A 57 9.76 -6.47 23.70
CA GLN A 57 8.43 -6.77 24.24
C GLN A 57 7.63 -7.69 23.32
N SER A 58 7.00 -8.71 23.90
CA SER A 58 6.15 -9.65 23.18
C SER A 58 4.74 -9.09 23.03
N VAL A 59 4.25 -8.98 21.79
CA VAL A 59 2.92 -8.47 21.46
C VAL A 59 2.19 -9.41 20.51
N VAL A 60 0.85 -9.38 20.52
CA VAL A 60 0.01 -10.14 19.60
C VAL A 60 -0.47 -9.22 18.50
N ARG A 61 -0.31 -9.66 17.25
CA ARG A 61 -0.78 -8.94 16.05
C ARG A 61 -1.48 -9.88 15.08
N GLY A 62 -2.30 -9.32 14.20
CA GLY A 62 -2.92 -10.05 13.11
C GLY A 62 -1.88 -10.58 12.11
N CYS A 63 -2.24 -11.60 11.37
CA CYS A 63 -1.50 -12.09 10.22
C CYS A 63 -2.40 -12.88 9.28
N ILE A 64 -1.93 -13.08 8.04
CA ILE A 64 -2.53 -13.98 7.06
C ILE A 64 -1.47 -15.03 6.72
N ARG A 65 -1.74 -16.30 7.04
CA ARG A 65 -0.76 -17.38 6.88
C ARG A 65 -1.37 -18.62 6.24
N GLN A 66 -0.53 -19.42 5.63
CA GLN A 66 -0.87 -20.75 5.14
C GLN A 66 -0.90 -21.76 6.32
N LEU A 67 -1.45 -22.95 6.09
CA LEU A 67 -1.56 -23.99 7.15
C LEU A 67 -0.21 -24.51 7.67
N ASP A 68 0.86 -24.41 6.86
CA ASP A 68 2.23 -24.74 7.26
C ASP A 68 2.90 -23.65 8.09
N GLY A 69 2.22 -22.53 8.31
CA GLY A 69 2.69 -21.38 9.06
C GLY A 69 3.39 -20.31 8.21
N GLN A 70 3.62 -20.54 6.91
CA GLN A 70 4.20 -19.55 6.02
C GLN A 70 3.27 -18.33 5.91
N ARG A 71 3.82 -17.14 6.12
CA ARG A 71 3.09 -15.87 5.99
C ARG A 71 3.08 -15.42 4.55
N GLY A 72 1.97 -14.79 4.15
CA GLY A 72 1.79 -14.34 2.79
C GLY A 72 1.51 -15.47 1.79
N TYR A 73 1.52 -15.12 0.51
CA TYR A 73 1.27 -16.07 -0.57
C TYR A 73 2.12 -15.74 -1.78
N THR A 74 2.78 -16.76 -2.30
CA THR A 74 3.55 -16.69 -3.55
C THR A 74 2.99 -17.69 -4.55
N THR A 75 2.73 -17.23 -5.76
CA THR A 75 2.22 -18.06 -6.86
C THR A 75 2.85 -17.64 -8.18
N SER A 76 2.47 -18.28 -9.27
CA SER A 76 2.84 -17.87 -10.64
C SER A 76 1.60 -17.52 -11.47
N GLN A 77 1.78 -16.68 -12.47
CA GLN A 77 0.69 -16.21 -13.32
C GLN A 77 -0.06 -17.39 -13.99
N GLN A 78 0.65 -18.47 -14.36
CA GLN A 78 0.07 -19.65 -14.99
C GLN A 78 -0.86 -20.43 -14.07
N LYS A 79 -0.64 -20.37 -12.74
CA LYS A 79 -1.46 -21.11 -11.77
C LYS A 79 -2.80 -20.44 -11.47
N GLY A 80 -2.90 -19.12 -11.59
CA GLY A 80 -4.09 -18.38 -11.13
C GLY A 80 -4.20 -18.36 -9.61
N VAL A 81 -5.35 -17.95 -9.11
CA VAL A 81 -5.70 -17.93 -7.68
C VAL A 81 -6.80 -18.93 -7.41
N ASN A 82 -6.61 -19.82 -6.44
CA ASN A 82 -7.62 -20.71 -5.89
C ASN A 82 -7.38 -20.83 -4.37
N LEU A 83 -8.01 -19.95 -3.62
CA LEU A 83 -7.80 -19.81 -2.18
C LEU A 83 -9.09 -20.07 -1.40
N GLU A 84 -8.94 -20.61 -0.20
CA GLU A 84 -9.98 -20.63 0.83
C GLU A 84 -9.48 -19.78 2.00
N LEU A 85 -10.13 -18.64 2.24
CA LEU A 85 -9.89 -17.77 3.39
C LEU A 85 -10.66 -18.31 4.59
N ILE A 86 -10.01 -18.40 5.76
CA ILE A 86 -10.66 -18.78 7.02
C ILE A 86 -10.47 -17.65 8.01
N ASN A 87 -11.56 -17.04 8.47
CA ASN A 87 -11.50 -16.03 9.54
C ASN A 87 -11.41 -16.68 10.91
N GLN A 88 -10.21 -16.71 11.49
CA GLN A 88 -9.94 -17.17 12.85
C GLN A 88 -9.93 -16.01 13.88
N LEU A 89 -10.20 -14.78 13.44
CA LEU A 89 -10.31 -13.63 14.34
C LEU A 89 -11.67 -13.68 15.08
N PRO A 90 -11.77 -13.09 16.29
CA PRO A 90 -13.03 -13.00 17.02
C PRO A 90 -14.00 -11.94 16.46
N VAL A 91 -13.62 -11.27 15.39
CA VAL A 91 -14.35 -10.17 14.74
C VAL A 91 -14.46 -10.43 13.23
N PRO A 92 -15.42 -9.82 12.53
CA PRO A 92 -15.50 -9.90 11.08
C PRO A 92 -14.24 -9.32 10.41
N THR A 93 -13.92 -9.81 9.21
CA THR A 93 -12.78 -9.34 8.42
C THR A 93 -13.05 -9.43 6.93
N THR A 94 -12.18 -8.86 6.12
CA THR A 94 -12.11 -9.07 4.66
C THR A 94 -10.65 -9.16 4.26
N VAL A 95 -10.38 -9.62 3.04
CA VAL A 95 -9.04 -9.53 2.43
C VAL A 95 -9.18 -8.88 1.07
N HIS A 96 -8.56 -7.73 0.92
CA HIS A 96 -8.35 -7.05 -0.36
C HIS A 96 -6.99 -7.45 -0.95
N TRP A 97 -6.94 -7.55 -2.27
CA TRP A 97 -5.75 -7.94 -3.05
C TRP A 97 -5.18 -6.71 -3.72
N HIS A 98 -4.39 -5.95 -2.96
CA HIS A 98 -3.92 -4.63 -3.36
C HIS A 98 -3.11 -4.65 -4.65
N GLY A 99 -3.55 -3.88 -5.64
CA GLY A 99 -2.92 -3.71 -6.94
C GLY A 99 -3.34 -4.73 -7.99
N LEU A 100 -4.17 -5.72 -7.64
CA LEU A 100 -4.59 -6.73 -8.60
C LEU A 100 -5.78 -6.29 -9.45
N ILE A 101 -5.71 -6.60 -10.75
CA ILE A 101 -6.83 -6.58 -11.68
C ILE A 101 -7.53 -7.93 -11.58
N LEU A 102 -8.74 -7.95 -11.03
CA LEU A 102 -9.48 -9.15 -10.67
C LEU A 102 -10.99 -8.94 -10.83
N PRO A 103 -11.83 -9.97 -10.75
CA PRO A 103 -13.29 -9.80 -10.75
C PRO A 103 -13.75 -8.96 -9.56
N ASN A 104 -14.58 -7.95 -9.80
CA ASN A 104 -15.05 -7.02 -8.76
C ASN A 104 -15.60 -7.72 -7.51
N ALA A 105 -16.34 -8.84 -7.67
CA ALA A 105 -16.87 -9.62 -6.56
C ALA A 105 -15.82 -10.31 -5.67
N MET A 106 -14.52 -10.27 -6.06
CA MET A 106 -13.40 -10.86 -5.32
C MET A 106 -12.48 -9.80 -4.71
N ASP A 107 -12.81 -8.51 -4.85
CA ASP A 107 -11.97 -7.39 -4.44
C ASP A 107 -11.78 -7.26 -2.91
N GLY A 108 -12.71 -7.80 -2.12
CA GLY A 108 -12.55 -7.85 -0.67
C GLY A 108 -12.88 -6.56 0.09
N VAL A 109 -13.60 -5.61 -0.53
CA VAL A 109 -14.02 -4.38 0.15
C VAL A 109 -15.38 -4.57 0.81
N PRO A 110 -15.46 -4.46 2.16
CA PRO A 110 -16.70 -4.68 2.88
C PRO A 110 -17.76 -3.66 2.47
N PHE A 111 -19.00 -4.13 2.25
CA PHE A 111 -20.15 -3.30 1.90
C PHE A 111 -20.04 -2.54 0.56
N VAL A 112 -18.97 -2.78 -0.19
CA VAL A 112 -18.77 -2.28 -1.56
C VAL A 112 -18.80 -3.45 -2.54
N THR A 113 -18.00 -4.51 -2.33
CA THR A 113 -17.91 -5.66 -3.22
C THR A 113 -18.42 -6.94 -2.59
N GLN A 114 -18.48 -6.99 -1.26
CA GLN A 114 -18.91 -8.18 -0.51
C GLN A 114 -19.29 -7.84 0.94
N PRO A 115 -20.06 -8.69 1.63
CA PRO A 115 -20.16 -8.63 3.09
C PRO A 115 -18.85 -9.07 3.73
N PRO A 116 -18.52 -8.61 4.95
CA PRO A 116 -17.36 -9.12 5.68
C PRO A 116 -17.54 -10.61 6.03
N ILE A 117 -16.41 -11.31 6.20
CA ILE A 117 -16.37 -12.73 6.59
C ILE A 117 -16.54 -12.81 8.12
N PRO A 118 -17.63 -13.38 8.65
CA PRO A 118 -17.83 -13.51 10.09
C PRO A 118 -16.76 -14.41 10.75
N PRO A 119 -16.58 -14.33 12.09
CA PRO A 119 -15.71 -15.23 12.85
C PRO A 119 -16.02 -16.71 12.56
N GLY A 120 -14.98 -17.51 12.35
CA GLY A 120 -15.08 -18.95 12.05
C GLY A 120 -15.59 -19.30 10.65
N GLN A 121 -15.98 -18.31 9.84
CA GLN A 121 -16.49 -18.56 8.49
C GLN A 121 -15.39 -18.59 7.45
N ARG A 122 -15.74 -19.13 6.29
CA ARG A 122 -14.83 -19.33 5.15
C ARG A 122 -15.34 -18.60 3.93
N GLN A 123 -14.39 -18.18 3.08
CA GLN A 123 -14.68 -17.59 1.76
C GLN A 123 -13.77 -18.20 0.71
N ARG A 124 -14.31 -18.64 -0.41
CA ARG A 124 -13.55 -19.09 -1.57
C ARG A 124 -13.25 -17.93 -2.51
N ILE A 125 -12.03 -17.87 -2.95
CA ILE A 125 -11.49 -16.89 -3.89
C ILE A 125 -10.90 -17.65 -5.08
N HIS A 126 -11.39 -17.34 -6.27
CA HIS A 126 -10.93 -18.00 -7.49
C HIS A 126 -11.00 -17.05 -8.69
N TYR A 127 -9.85 -16.79 -9.29
CA TYR A 127 -9.73 -15.99 -10.52
C TYR A 127 -8.38 -16.23 -11.23
N PRO A 128 -8.33 -16.01 -12.56
CA PRO A 128 -7.05 -16.04 -13.29
C PRO A 128 -6.23 -14.80 -12.97
N LEU A 129 -4.89 -14.95 -12.97
CA LEU A 129 -3.96 -13.85 -12.81
C LEU A 129 -3.59 -13.25 -14.16
N VAL A 130 -3.77 -11.94 -14.29
CA VAL A 130 -3.44 -11.18 -15.52
C VAL A 130 -2.15 -10.38 -15.39
N GLN A 131 -1.60 -10.29 -14.20
CA GLN A 131 -0.43 -9.52 -13.82
C GLN A 131 0.63 -10.43 -13.19
N ASN A 132 1.84 -9.90 -13.05
CA ASN A 132 2.94 -10.50 -12.31
C ASN A 132 3.73 -9.41 -11.58
N GLY A 133 4.42 -9.77 -10.51
CA GLY A 133 5.22 -8.83 -9.73
C GLY A 133 4.90 -8.88 -8.24
N THR A 134 5.10 -7.74 -7.59
CA THR A 134 4.96 -7.57 -6.14
C THR A 134 3.65 -6.88 -5.81
N PHE A 135 2.78 -7.60 -5.15
CA PHE A 135 1.51 -7.15 -4.61
C PHE A 135 1.48 -7.43 -3.11
N TRP A 136 0.39 -7.09 -2.46
CA TRP A 136 0.14 -7.48 -1.08
C TRP A 136 -1.35 -7.65 -0.83
N MET A 137 -1.69 -8.29 0.25
CA MET A 137 -3.07 -8.50 0.67
C MET A 137 -3.26 -7.94 2.06
N HIS A 138 -4.39 -7.30 2.31
CA HIS A 138 -4.68 -6.72 3.61
C HIS A 138 -6.17 -6.66 3.89
N SER A 139 -6.52 -6.56 5.16
CA SER A 139 -7.91 -6.33 5.54
C SER A 139 -8.35 -4.92 5.11
N HIS A 140 -9.54 -4.85 4.57
CA HIS A 140 -10.23 -3.59 4.29
C HIS A 140 -11.34 -3.29 5.32
N TYR A 141 -11.33 -4.01 6.46
CA TYR A 141 -12.31 -3.88 7.53
C TYR A 141 -11.73 -3.05 8.69
N GLY A 142 -12.25 -1.83 8.87
CA GLY A 142 -11.84 -0.91 9.92
C GLY A 142 -10.34 -0.60 9.93
N LEU A 143 -9.70 -0.71 11.08
CA LEU A 143 -8.27 -0.46 11.28
C LEU A 143 -7.44 -1.75 11.37
N GLN A 144 -7.93 -2.86 10.80
CA GLN A 144 -7.22 -4.15 10.90
C GLN A 144 -5.86 -4.16 10.20
N THR A 145 -5.64 -3.30 9.21
CA THR A 145 -4.30 -3.10 8.62
C THR A 145 -3.31 -2.57 9.65
N GLN A 146 -3.69 -1.63 10.51
CA GLN A 146 -2.86 -1.17 11.63
C GLN A 146 -2.58 -2.30 12.64
N ASN A 147 -3.49 -3.26 12.74
CA ASN A 147 -3.34 -4.46 13.58
C ASN A 147 -2.66 -5.63 12.84
N TYR A 148 -2.05 -5.37 11.67
CA TYR A 148 -1.22 -6.30 10.89
C TYR A 148 -1.97 -7.42 10.17
N VAL A 149 -3.26 -7.30 9.93
CA VAL A 149 -3.98 -8.21 9.01
C VAL A 149 -3.60 -7.82 7.58
N ALA A 150 -2.36 -8.07 7.24
CA ALA A 150 -1.75 -7.75 5.95
C ALA A 150 -0.49 -8.59 5.72
N GLU A 151 -0.29 -9.09 4.47
CA GLU A 151 0.89 -9.90 4.11
C GLU A 151 1.27 -9.71 2.63
N PRO A 152 2.51 -10.04 2.24
CA PRO A 152 2.92 -10.05 0.85
C PRO A 152 2.09 -11.01 -0.01
N PHE A 153 1.83 -10.59 -1.25
CA PHE A 153 1.29 -11.42 -2.32
C PHE A 153 2.18 -11.28 -3.55
N VAL A 154 2.92 -12.32 -3.90
CA VAL A 154 3.90 -12.27 -4.98
C VAL A 154 3.48 -13.18 -6.12
N ILE A 155 3.46 -12.64 -7.33
CA ILE A 155 3.17 -13.40 -8.54
C ILE A 155 4.46 -13.50 -9.37
N LEU A 156 5.03 -14.68 -9.37
CA LEU A 156 6.30 -14.94 -10.05
C LEU A 156 6.14 -14.94 -11.58
N ASN A 157 7.18 -14.46 -12.24
CA ASN A 157 7.39 -14.58 -13.66
C ASN A 157 8.79 -15.15 -13.90
N GLU A 158 8.88 -16.23 -14.64
CA GLU A 158 10.15 -16.93 -14.89
C GLU A 158 11.25 -16.04 -15.50
N GLU A 159 10.87 -15.08 -16.34
CA GLU A 159 11.83 -14.13 -16.91
C GLU A 159 12.44 -13.22 -15.85
N GLN A 160 11.59 -12.75 -14.89
CA GLN A 160 12.01 -11.83 -13.85
C GLN A 160 12.84 -12.50 -12.76
N GLU A 161 12.56 -13.77 -12.46
CA GLU A 161 13.37 -14.53 -11.51
C GLU A 161 14.81 -14.73 -12.00
N ARG A 162 15.06 -14.55 -13.30
CA ARG A 162 16.42 -14.62 -13.89
C ARG A 162 17.19 -13.28 -13.78
N TRP A 163 16.57 -12.22 -13.27
CA TRP A 163 17.25 -10.91 -13.12
C TRP A 163 18.25 -10.87 -11.98
N ALA A 164 18.24 -11.86 -11.11
CA ALA A 164 19.07 -11.91 -9.91
C ALA A 164 19.37 -13.36 -9.51
N ASP A 165 20.43 -13.53 -8.74
CA ASP A 165 20.80 -14.81 -8.14
C ASP A 165 19.92 -15.13 -6.94
N GLN A 166 19.45 -14.07 -6.24
CA GLN A 166 18.55 -14.17 -5.09
C GLN A 166 17.48 -13.09 -5.14
N THR A 167 16.26 -13.43 -4.71
CA THR A 167 15.15 -12.48 -4.55
C THR A 167 14.65 -12.49 -3.11
N ILE A 168 14.52 -11.34 -2.48
CA ILE A 168 14.00 -11.15 -1.13
C ILE A 168 12.80 -10.22 -1.15
N THR A 169 11.87 -10.43 -0.22
CA THR A 169 10.71 -9.57 -0.03
C THR A 169 10.77 -8.94 1.35
N VAL A 170 10.64 -7.62 1.42
CA VAL A 170 10.68 -6.85 2.67
C VAL A 170 9.38 -6.06 2.78
N MET A 171 8.58 -6.39 3.78
CA MET A 171 7.36 -5.66 4.10
C MET A 171 7.62 -4.73 5.29
N LEU A 172 7.38 -3.44 5.06
CA LEU A 172 7.57 -2.38 6.03
C LEU A 172 6.27 -2.07 6.76
N ARG A 173 6.34 -1.84 8.06
CA ARG A 173 5.18 -1.54 8.90
C ARG A 173 5.49 -0.46 9.92
N ASP A 174 4.48 0.29 10.29
CA ASP A 174 4.49 1.17 11.45
C ASP A 174 3.92 0.44 12.67
N PHE A 175 4.50 0.66 13.84
CA PHE A 175 4.14 -0.03 15.06
C PHE A 175 3.84 0.95 16.20
N SER A 176 2.75 0.70 16.91
CA SER A 176 2.47 1.35 18.19
C SER A 176 1.97 0.34 19.22
N TYR A 177 2.36 0.54 20.47
CA TYR A 177 1.76 -0.17 21.61
C TYR A 177 0.35 0.32 21.89
N THR A 178 0.01 1.54 21.49
CA THR A 178 -1.34 2.09 21.59
C THR A 178 -2.26 1.36 20.61
N PRO A 179 -3.42 0.84 21.06
CA PRO A 179 -4.39 0.20 20.18
C PRO A 179 -4.88 1.13 19.07
N ALA A 180 -5.11 0.58 17.87
CA ALA A 180 -5.50 1.35 16.68
C ALA A 180 -6.73 2.25 16.89
N ASN A 181 -7.72 1.77 17.63
CA ASN A 181 -8.91 2.58 17.96
C ASN A 181 -8.59 3.74 18.90
N GLN A 182 -7.72 3.52 19.88
CA GLN A 182 -7.29 4.59 20.78
C GLN A 182 -6.49 5.66 20.00
N ILE A 183 -5.68 5.24 19.02
CA ILE A 183 -5.01 6.18 18.10
C ILE A 183 -6.04 7.03 17.36
N LEU A 184 -7.10 6.38 16.82
CA LEU A 184 -8.18 7.09 16.12
C LEU A 184 -8.91 8.06 17.06
N ASP A 185 -9.27 7.63 18.28
CA ASP A 185 -9.95 8.45 19.26
C ASP A 185 -9.11 9.69 19.63
N ASN A 186 -7.80 9.52 19.81
CA ASN A 186 -6.88 10.60 20.12
C ASN A 186 -6.83 11.64 18.98
N VAL A 187 -6.65 11.22 17.72
CA VAL A 187 -6.63 12.18 16.60
C VAL A 187 -7.98 12.86 16.38
N VAL A 188 -9.09 12.18 16.64
CA VAL A 188 -10.45 12.76 16.60
C VAL A 188 -10.65 13.79 17.70
N ALA A 189 -10.04 13.60 18.87
CA ALA A 189 -10.03 14.56 19.97
C ALA A 189 -9.10 15.76 19.72
N GLY A 190 -8.33 15.76 18.63
CA GLY A 190 -7.31 16.78 18.34
C GLY A 190 -5.99 16.54 19.07
N GLU A 191 -5.80 15.35 19.62
CA GLU A 191 -4.56 14.90 20.25
C GLU A 191 -3.73 14.11 19.25
N ARG A 192 -2.46 13.84 19.57
CA ARG A 192 -1.64 12.94 18.77
C ARG A 192 -2.05 11.50 18.98
N GLY A 193 -2.27 10.79 17.88
CA GLY A 193 -2.47 9.36 17.90
C GLY A 193 -1.17 8.61 18.13
N GLY A 194 -1.21 7.48 18.81
CA GLY A 194 -0.08 6.56 18.98
C GLY A 194 1.02 7.06 19.93
N GLY A 195 2.06 6.24 20.06
CA GLY A 195 3.21 6.49 20.93
C GLY A 195 2.91 6.42 22.42
N THR A 196 3.97 6.27 23.21
CA THR A 196 3.86 6.42 24.66
C THR A 196 3.73 7.90 25.05
N ALA A 197 3.22 8.21 26.22
CA ALA A 197 3.17 9.59 26.74
C ALA A 197 4.56 10.26 26.75
N MET A 198 5.62 9.49 26.95
CA MET A 198 7.00 9.97 26.88
C MET A 198 7.44 10.24 25.44
N ALA A 199 7.13 9.35 24.50
CA ALA A 199 7.41 9.54 23.07
C ALA A 199 6.69 10.79 22.54
N ASN A 200 5.45 11.01 22.92
CA ASN A 200 4.66 12.20 22.55
C ASN A 200 5.27 13.49 23.10
N LYS A 201 5.71 13.51 24.37
CA LYS A 201 6.38 14.68 24.97
C LYS A 201 7.72 14.98 24.30
N LEU A 202 8.53 13.95 24.02
CA LEU A 202 9.79 14.09 23.29
C LEU A 202 9.55 14.60 21.86
N ALA A 203 8.52 14.07 21.21
CA ALA A 203 8.11 14.54 19.89
C ALA A 203 7.69 16.01 19.95
N ASP A 204 6.86 16.43 20.92
CA ASP A 204 6.44 17.83 21.08
C ASP A 204 7.61 18.78 21.25
N PHE A 205 8.54 18.48 22.16
CA PHE A 205 9.75 19.27 22.34
C PHE A 205 10.58 19.32 21.04
N ALA A 206 10.71 18.17 20.43
CA ALA A 206 11.49 18.02 19.21
C ALA A 206 10.89 18.81 18.04
N TRP A 207 9.56 18.89 17.87
CA TRP A 207 8.90 19.57 16.74
C TRP A 207 9.04 21.09 16.75
N HIS A 208 9.37 21.69 17.88
CA HIS A 208 9.59 23.13 18.00
C HIS A 208 11.03 23.58 17.74
N GLN A 209 11.94 22.65 17.40
CA GLN A 209 13.34 22.97 17.09
C GLN A 209 13.61 22.85 15.58
N PRO A 210 14.33 23.83 14.97
CA PRO A 210 14.80 23.68 13.61
C PRO A 210 15.72 22.45 13.47
N ARG A 211 15.56 21.66 12.43
CA ARG A 211 16.32 20.42 12.24
C ARG A 211 16.98 20.36 10.88
N LYS A 212 18.12 19.69 10.88
CA LYS A 212 18.74 19.24 9.63
C LYS A 212 17.96 18.01 9.17
N LEU A 213 17.41 18.08 7.96
CA LEU A 213 16.62 17.01 7.37
C LEU A 213 17.40 16.28 6.30
N LEU A 214 17.14 14.99 6.17
CA LEU A 214 17.47 14.21 4.99
C LEU A 214 16.27 14.19 4.04
N THR A 215 16.49 14.60 2.79
CA THR A 215 15.54 14.49 1.69
C THR A 215 16.22 13.78 0.52
N GLN A 216 15.44 13.28 -0.42
CA GLN A 216 15.98 12.72 -1.65
C GLN A 216 16.26 13.84 -2.65
N GLU A 217 17.35 13.74 -3.40
CA GLU A 217 17.61 14.57 -4.57
C GLU A 217 18.13 13.75 -5.75
N TRP A 218 18.00 14.33 -6.95
CA TRP A 218 18.58 13.78 -8.15
C TRP A 218 19.96 14.37 -8.40
N ASP A 219 20.99 13.53 -8.29
CA ASP A 219 22.36 13.89 -8.67
C ASP A 219 22.49 13.84 -10.21
N GLN A 220 22.45 15.02 -10.83
CA GLN A 220 22.53 15.17 -12.28
C GLN A 220 23.87 14.69 -12.86
N ALA A 221 24.96 14.82 -12.10
CA ALA A 221 26.28 14.43 -12.57
C ALA A 221 26.45 12.91 -12.63
N ASN A 222 25.92 12.21 -11.65
CA ASN A 222 26.03 10.75 -11.54
C ASN A 222 24.76 10.01 -12.00
N GLN A 223 23.72 10.72 -12.45
CA GLN A 223 22.45 10.18 -12.94
C GLN A 223 21.80 9.18 -11.96
N ARG A 224 21.70 9.58 -10.68
CA ARG A 224 21.17 8.73 -9.61
C ARG A 224 20.44 9.51 -8.52
N PHE A 225 19.59 8.83 -7.77
CA PHE A 225 19.03 9.37 -6.53
C PHE A 225 19.99 9.20 -5.35
N CYS A 226 20.14 10.25 -4.53
CA CYS A 226 20.96 10.27 -3.33
C CYS A 226 20.34 11.11 -2.21
N TRP A 227 20.98 11.12 -1.04
CA TRP A 227 20.57 11.98 0.07
C TRP A 227 21.01 13.43 -0.13
N LYS A 228 20.09 14.36 0.15
CA LYS A 228 20.33 15.78 0.33
C LYS A 228 20.15 16.16 1.80
N ARG A 229 21.06 16.99 2.31
CA ARG A 229 20.94 17.57 3.65
C ARG A 229 20.34 18.96 3.56
N GLU A 230 19.12 19.13 4.07
CA GLU A 230 18.49 20.44 4.17
C GLU A 230 18.92 21.16 5.44
N PRO A 231 19.10 22.49 5.40
CA PRO A 231 19.32 23.30 6.61
C PRO A 231 18.09 23.23 7.51
N GLY A 232 18.25 23.66 8.76
CA GLY A 232 17.21 23.55 9.78
C GLY A 232 15.84 24.07 9.35
N VAL A 233 14.86 23.17 9.28
CA VAL A 233 13.48 23.44 8.90
C VAL A 233 12.56 23.12 10.07
N LEU A 234 11.58 23.99 10.33
CA LEU A 234 10.48 23.68 11.24
C LEU A 234 9.49 22.78 10.53
N MET A 235 9.29 21.58 11.05
CA MET A 235 8.29 20.65 10.54
C MET A 235 7.08 20.59 11.46
N MET A 236 5.89 20.47 10.89
CA MET A 236 4.71 20.10 11.66
C MET A 236 4.81 18.63 12.07
N ALA A 237 4.41 18.31 13.27
CA ALA A 237 4.33 16.94 13.75
C ALA A 237 3.40 16.09 12.85
N PRO A 238 3.67 14.79 12.65
CA PRO A 238 2.69 13.87 12.07
C PRO A 238 1.50 13.71 13.01
N ASP A 239 0.36 13.36 12.44
CA ASP A 239 -0.87 13.14 13.23
C ASP A 239 -0.74 11.92 14.16
N VAL A 240 0.03 10.93 13.71
CA VAL A 240 0.32 9.71 14.49
C VAL A 240 1.83 9.59 14.73
N VAL A 241 2.20 9.38 15.97
CA VAL A 241 3.57 9.06 16.40
C VAL A 241 3.64 7.58 16.70
N TYR A 242 4.63 6.90 16.13
CA TYR A 242 4.83 5.47 16.30
C TYR A 242 5.94 5.16 17.29
N ASP A 243 5.87 3.99 17.93
CA ASP A 243 6.89 3.52 18.88
C ASP A 243 8.07 2.86 18.15
N ALA A 244 7.83 2.27 16.98
CA ALA A 244 8.85 1.67 16.12
C ALA A 244 8.39 1.59 14.66
N LEU A 245 9.36 1.35 13.77
CA LEU A 245 9.13 0.84 12.40
C LEU A 245 9.68 -0.58 12.33
N LEU A 246 9.02 -1.43 11.54
CA LEU A 246 9.39 -2.84 11.40
C LEU A 246 9.62 -3.20 9.94
N ALA A 247 10.60 -4.07 9.72
CA ALA A 247 10.82 -4.78 8.47
C ALA A 247 10.64 -6.28 8.72
N ASN A 248 9.71 -6.93 8.00
CA ASN A 248 9.35 -8.33 8.21
C ASN A 248 9.08 -8.62 9.69
N GLU A 249 8.33 -7.72 10.39
CA GLU A 249 7.92 -7.76 11.81
C GLU A 249 9.06 -7.69 12.82
N ARG A 250 10.26 -7.31 12.40
CA ARG A 250 11.42 -7.10 13.25
C ARG A 250 11.76 -5.63 13.36
N SER A 251 12.02 -5.16 14.56
CA SER A 251 12.64 -3.86 14.82
C SER A 251 14.14 -3.91 14.58
N LEU A 252 14.75 -2.76 14.34
CA LEU A 252 16.14 -2.70 13.89
C LEU A 252 17.18 -3.12 14.96
N ASP A 253 16.80 -3.21 16.23
CA ASP A 253 17.60 -3.81 17.30
C ASP A 253 17.74 -5.34 17.17
N ASN A 254 16.88 -5.98 16.35
CA ASN A 254 16.95 -7.40 16.00
C ASN A 254 16.57 -7.62 14.53
N PRO A 255 17.32 -7.06 13.57
CA PRO A 255 16.97 -7.09 12.16
C PRO A 255 17.05 -8.51 11.57
N GLU A 256 16.36 -8.71 10.46
CA GLU A 256 16.58 -9.90 9.63
C GLU A 256 17.95 -9.80 8.96
N ILE A 257 18.77 -10.86 9.11
CA ILE A 257 20.06 -10.99 8.45
C ILE A 257 19.93 -11.99 7.33
N ILE A 258 20.26 -11.53 6.12
CA ILE A 258 20.15 -12.33 4.90
C ILE A 258 21.56 -12.58 4.38
N ASP A 259 21.98 -13.84 4.39
CA ASP A 259 23.28 -14.21 3.85
C ASP A 259 23.23 -14.20 2.31
N VAL A 260 24.21 -13.54 1.71
CA VAL A 260 24.42 -13.39 0.27
C VAL A 260 25.86 -13.75 -0.09
N LYS A 261 26.20 -13.87 -1.36
CA LYS A 261 27.59 -14.12 -1.78
C LYS A 261 28.24 -12.81 -2.26
N PRO A 262 29.56 -12.65 -2.12
CA PRO A 262 30.29 -11.60 -2.80
C PRO A 262 30.02 -11.63 -4.33
N GLY A 263 29.80 -10.48 -4.92
CA GLY A 263 29.47 -10.35 -6.36
C GLY A 263 28.07 -10.79 -6.77
N GLU A 264 27.25 -11.30 -5.83
CA GLU A 264 25.87 -11.73 -6.10
C GLU A 264 24.97 -10.55 -6.47
N THR A 265 24.04 -10.79 -7.38
CA THR A 265 22.97 -9.84 -7.72
C THR A 265 21.71 -10.20 -6.94
N VAL A 266 21.19 -9.25 -6.16
CA VAL A 266 20.01 -9.45 -5.33
C VAL A 266 18.87 -8.57 -5.81
N THR A 267 17.70 -9.14 -6.05
CA THR A 267 16.45 -8.38 -6.24
C THR A 267 15.72 -8.24 -4.90
N ILE A 268 15.35 -7.00 -4.56
CA ILE A 268 14.64 -6.68 -3.32
C ILE A 268 13.27 -6.12 -3.65
N ARG A 269 12.23 -6.79 -3.19
CA ARG A 269 10.83 -6.40 -3.31
C ARG A 269 10.41 -5.67 -2.03
N TRP A 270 10.35 -4.35 -2.07
CA TRP A 270 9.89 -3.53 -0.96
C TRP A 270 8.39 -3.29 -1.03
N ILE A 271 7.70 -3.47 0.09
CA ILE A 271 6.25 -3.25 0.24
C ILE A 271 6.04 -2.32 1.42
N ALA A 272 5.43 -1.14 1.21
CA ALA A 272 5.00 -0.26 2.29
C ALA A 272 3.64 -0.71 2.84
N GLY A 273 3.63 -1.78 3.65
CA GLY A 273 2.43 -2.33 4.28
C GLY A 273 2.03 -1.63 5.59
N SER A 274 2.43 -0.37 5.75
CA SER A 274 2.09 0.49 6.90
C SER A 274 0.65 1.01 6.81
N ALA A 275 0.10 1.42 7.96
CA ALA A 275 -1.22 2.04 8.02
C ALA A 275 -1.17 3.56 7.79
N PHE A 276 0.00 4.18 8.02
CA PHE A 276 0.19 5.63 7.91
C PHE A 276 1.55 6.01 7.33
N MET A 277 2.63 5.36 7.80
CA MET A 277 4.00 5.79 7.53
C MET A 277 4.44 5.52 6.10
N SER A 278 4.96 6.55 5.43
CA SER A 278 5.74 6.43 4.20
C SER A 278 7.23 6.43 4.52
N PHE A 279 8.07 6.01 3.56
CA PHE A 279 9.48 5.71 3.82
C PHE A 279 10.42 6.32 2.79
N PHE A 280 11.65 6.59 3.23
CA PHE A 280 12.83 6.65 2.38
C PHE A 280 13.61 5.35 2.55
N LEU A 281 13.84 4.64 1.45
CA LEU A 281 14.71 3.47 1.43
C LEU A 281 16.14 3.95 1.26
N ASP A 282 17.03 3.53 2.16
CA ASP A 282 18.45 3.87 2.17
C ASP A 282 19.28 2.59 1.99
N LEU A 283 19.97 2.48 0.89
CA LEU A 283 20.81 1.33 0.57
C LEU A 283 22.25 1.46 1.14
N GLY A 284 22.52 2.52 1.90
CA GLY A 284 23.85 2.80 2.46
C GLY A 284 24.88 2.99 1.37
N ASP A 285 25.95 2.19 1.43
CA ASP A 285 27.04 2.23 0.46
C ASP A 285 26.73 1.51 -0.85
N LEU A 286 25.56 0.84 -0.94
CA LEU A 286 25.14 0.15 -2.16
C LEU A 286 24.40 1.10 -3.10
N GLU A 287 24.52 0.81 -4.38
CA GLU A 287 23.69 1.42 -5.42
C GLU A 287 22.67 0.41 -5.92
N GLY A 288 21.42 0.83 -6.02
CA GLY A 288 20.32 0.03 -6.51
C GLY A 288 19.77 0.56 -7.80
N GLU A 289 19.25 -0.32 -8.61
CA GLU A 289 18.55 -0.02 -9.85
C GLU A 289 17.05 -0.28 -9.64
N LEU A 290 16.22 0.76 -9.76
CA LEU A 290 14.78 0.65 -9.65
C LEU A 290 14.21 0.12 -10.95
N LEU A 291 13.61 -1.08 -10.89
CA LEU A 291 13.11 -1.82 -12.05
C LEU A 291 11.59 -1.76 -12.19
N ARG A 292 10.87 -1.65 -11.05
CA ARG A 292 9.39 -1.66 -11.02
C ARG A 292 8.82 -0.77 -9.94
N THR A 293 7.68 -0.17 -10.27
CA THR A 293 6.81 0.53 -9.32
C THR A 293 5.43 -0.12 -9.34
N ASP A 294 4.89 -0.45 -8.17
CA ASP A 294 3.57 -1.08 -8.01
C ASP A 294 3.35 -2.26 -8.99
N ALA A 295 4.35 -3.15 -9.09
CA ALA A 295 4.41 -4.29 -10.00
C ALA A 295 4.67 -3.95 -11.49
N ASN A 296 4.58 -2.70 -11.92
CA ASN A 296 4.77 -2.28 -13.31
C ASN A 296 6.23 -1.92 -13.63
N PRO A 297 6.77 -2.36 -14.79
CA PRO A 297 8.13 -2.08 -15.17
C PRO A 297 8.33 -0.61 -15.55
N VAL A 298 9.44 -0.04 -15.11
CA VAL A 298 9.89 1.30 -15.48
C VAL A 298 11.21 1.22 -16.22
N GLU A 299 11.56 2.29 -16.95
CA GLU A 299 12.93 2.46 -17.42
C GLU A 299 13.84 2.50 -16.18
N PRO A 300 14.90 1.66 -16.15
CA PRO A 300 15.72 1.52 -14.95
C PRO A 300 16.38 2.84 -14.54
N ILE A 301 16.34 3.13 -13.24
CA ILE A 301 16.94 4.33 -12.69
C ILE A 301 17.76 4.00 -11.44
N ASN A 302 18.96 4.56 -11.33
CA ASN A 302 19.88 4.27 -10.25
C ASN A 302 19.70 5.19 -9.05
N GLY A 303 20.12 4.70 -7.88
CA GLY A 303 20.14 5.46 -6.64
C GLY A 303 20.60 4.64 -5.44
N SER A 304 20.98 5.35 -4.39
CA SER A 304 21.15 4.78 -3.06
C SER A 304 19.97 5.12 -2.13
N VAL A 305 19.07 6.02 -2.59
CA VAL A 305 17.90 6.45 -1.81
C VAL A 305 16.66 6.46 -2.69
N PHE A 306 15.56 5.84 -2.23
CA PHE A 306 14.29 5.80 -2.96
C PHE A 306 13.12 6.16 -2.06
N GLN A 307 12.11 6.84 -2.62
CA GLN A 307 10.86 7.17 -1.93
C GLN A 307 9.85 6.03 -2.10
N LEU A 308 9.21 5.64 -1.01
CA LEU A 308 8.20 4.59 -0.99
C LEU A 308 7.03 5.03 -0.11
N ALA A 309 5.94 5.50 -0.71
CA ALA A 309 4.77 5.90 0.04
C ALA A 309 3.96 4.69 0.53
N THR A 310 3.14 4.92 1.56
CA THR A 310 2.20 3.91 2.09
C THR A 310 1.45 3.22 0.95
N ALA A 311 1.39 1.91 0.98
CA ALA A 311 0.79 0.99 0.02
C ALA A 311 1.57 0.78 -1.30
N GLN A 312 2.52 1.61 -1.64
CA GLN A 312 3.35 1.43 -2.83
C GLN A 312 4.31 0.24 -2.68
N ARG A 313 4.79 -0.24 -3.82
CA ARG A 313 5.83 -1.27 -3.90
C ARG A 313 6.93 -0.79 -4.86
N LEU A 314 8.17 -1.14 -4.52
CA LEU A 314 9.32 -0.97 -5.39
C LEU A 314 10.08 -2.28 -5.53
N THR A 315 10.57 -2.56 -6.73
CA THR A 315 11.50 -3.66 -6.96
C THR A 315 12.85 -3.06 -7.34
N LEU A 316 13.83 -3.27 -6.47
CA LEU A 316 15.20 -2.81 -6.64
C LEU A 316 16.12 -3.99 -6.93
N ARG A 317 17.10 -3.80 -7.80
CA ARG A 317 18.20 -4.71 -8.04
C ARG A 317 19.47 -4.09 -7.49
N VAL A 318 20.21 -4.83 -6.68
CA VAL A 318 21.50 -4.40 -6.13
C VAL A 318 22.56 -5.44 -6.42
N LYS A 319 23.80 -4.99 -6.66
CA LYS A 319 24.95 -5.87 -6.78
C LYS A 319 25.75 -5.81 -5.48
N VAL A 320 25.95 -6.96 -4.85
CA VAL A 320 26.78 -7.10 -3.66
C VAL A 320 28.24 -6.91 -4.06
N PRO A 321 29.05 -6.12 -3.34
CA PRO A 321 30.48 -5.97 -3.62
C PRO A 321 31.23 -7.30 -3.56
N GLU A 322 32.31 -7.39 -4.33
CA GLU A 322 33.22 -8.56 -4.30
C GLU A 322 33.95 -8.70 -2.95
N ALA A 323 34.21 -7.57 -2.29
CA ALA A 323 34.79 -7.56 -0.94
C ALA A 323 33.74 -8.01 0.08
N PRO A 324 34.08 -8.97 0.97
CA PRO A 324 33.17 -9.37 2.03
C PRO A 324 32.74 -8.19 2.92
N GLY A 325 31.45 -8.08 3.20
CA GLY A 325 30.88 -6.96 3.96
C GLY A 325 29.54 -7.25 4.62
N VAL A 326 29.09 -6.28 5.40
CA VAL A 326 27.76 -6.23 6.01
C VAL A 326 27.09 -4.94 5.51
N PHE A 327 25.94 -5.07 4.88
CA PHE A 327 25.26 -3.98 4.18
C PHE A 327 23.84 -3.80 4.75
N PRO A 328 23.64 -2.88 5.72
CA PRO A 328 22.32 -2.54 6.19
C PRO A 328 21.52 -1.84 5.09
N LEU A 329 20.34 -2.36 4.80
CA LEU A 329 19.35 -1.74 3.92
C LEU A 329 18.24 -1.21 4.80
N LEU A 330 18.16 0.11 4.89
CA LEU A 330 17.30 0.78 5.87
C LEU A 330 16.05 1.37 5.20
N ALA A 331 14.99 1.48 5.98
CA ALA A 331 13.79 2.26 5.66
C ALA A 331 13.57 3.28 6.78
N LEU A 332 13.68 4.55 6.43
CA LEU A 332 13.53 5.69 7.33
C LEU A 332 12.13 6.26 7.15
N GLY A 333 11.38 6.41 8.24
CA GLY A 333 10.02 6.95 8.20
C GLY A 333 9.99 8.41 7.74
N GLU A 334 9.03 8.78 6.88
CA GLU A 334 8.79 10.15 6.46
C GLU A 334 8.52 11.07 7.66
N ARG A 335 9.17 12.22 7.72
CA ARG A 335 9.05 13.20 8.81
C ARG A 335 9.30 12.55 10.19
N SER A 336 10.25 11.66 10.25
CA SER A 336 10.54 10.83 11.41
C SER A 336 12.04 10.68 11.60
N ASN A 337 12.44 10.22 12.77
CA ASN A 337 13.78 9.76 13.07
C ASN A 337 13.80 8.26 13.42
N LEU A 338 12.67 7.59 13.19
CA LEU A 338 12.55 6.13 13.30
C LEU A 338 13.01 5.47 12.02
N ARG A 339 13.61 4.29 12.16
CA ARG A 339 14.06 3.47 11.06
C ARG A 339 13.93 1.98 11.35
N CYS A 340 13.77 1.20 10.30
CA CYS A 340 13.83 -0.26 10.29
C CYS A 340 14.63 -0.73 9.08
N GLY A 341 14.74 -2.02 8.85
CA GLY A 341 15.40 -2.55 7.68
C GLY A 341 15.83 -4.00 7.85
N VAL A 342 16.56 -4.47 6.85
CA VAL A 342 17.21 -5.79 6.80
C VAL A 342 18.70 -5.62 6.56
N VAL A 343 19.49 -6.67 6.80
CA VAL A 343 20.94 -6.63 6.63
C VAL A 343 21.37 -7.70 5.65
N LEU A 344 22.02 -7.32 4.56
CA LEU A 344 22.73 -8.27 3.71
C LEU A 344 24.11 -8.52 4.31
N ARG A 345 24.53 -9.81 4.38
CA ARG A 345 25.83 -10.20 4.91
C ARG A 345 26.49 -11.17 3.96
N SER A 346 27.61 -10.77 3.36
CA SER A 346 28.30 -11.59 2.35
C SER A 346 29.37 -12.53 2.91
N ASN A 347 29.59 -12.51 4.21
CA ASN A 347 30.41 -13.49 4.93
C ASN A 347 29.82 -13.75 6.32
N PRO A 348 29.34 -14.98 6.63
CA PRO A 348 28.72 -15.32 7.91
C PRO A 348 29.60 -15.10 9.15
N THR A 349 30.91 -14.98 8.99
CA THR A 349 31.84 -14.72 10.11
C THR A 349 31.89 -13.23 10.51
N LEU A 350 31.32 -12.33 9.69
CA LEU A 350 31.28 -10.91 10.01
C LEU A 350 30.16 -10.61 11.01
N SER A 351 30.51 -9.83 12.02
CA SER A 351 29.54 -9.32 12.99
C SER A 351 28.70 -8.21 12.35
N VAL A 352 27.39 -8.25 12.57
CA VAL A 352 26.50 -7.15 12.22
C VAL A 352 26.72 -6.04 13.26
N PRO A 353 26.91 -4.78 12.84
CA PRO A 353 27.05 -3.67 13.78
C PRO A 353 25.73 -3.46 14.56
N ASP A 354 25.84 -2.88 15.75
CA ASP A 354 24.66 -2.49 16.52
C ASP A 354 23.87 -1.41 15.75
N LEU A 355 22.68 -1.77 15.33
CA LEU A 355 21.78 -0.87 14.62
C LEU A 355 20.70 -0.37 15.59
N VAL A 356 20.50 0.95 15.62
CA VAL A 356 19.51 1.55 16.51
C VAL A 356 18.23 1.93 15.75
N PRO A 357 17.04 1.62 16.28
CA PRO A 357 15.76 1.93 15.65
C PRO A 357 15.44 3.41 15.55
N GLN A 358 16.12 4.25 16.33
CA GLN A 358 15.91 5.70 16.37
C GLN A 358 17.25 6.44 16.41
N THR A 359 17.34 7.59 15.72
CA THR A 359 18.55 8.43 15.66
C THR A 359 18.22 9.89 15.87
N ASP A 360 19.25 10.74 15.93
CA ASP A 360 19.07 12.20 15.92
C ASP A 360 18.82 12.75 14.50
N GLN A 361 18.98 11.92 13.47
CA GLN A 361 18.77 12.29 12.08
C GLN A 361 17.29 12.15 11.70
N TRP A 362 16.70 13.23 11.21
CA TRP A 362 15.31 13.27 10.74
C TRP A 362 15.23 13.28 9.23
N THR A 363 14.17 12.68 8.69
CA THR A 363 13.84 12.78 7.27
C THR A 363 12.87 13.93 7.01
N GLY A 364 12.86 14.41 5.77
CA GLY A 364 11.88 15.35 5.26
C GLY A 364 10.57 14.69 4.83
N ARG A 365 9.86 15.37 3.93
CA ARG A 365 8.63 14.88 3.29
C ARG A 365 8.98 14.13 2.01
N LEU A 366 8.16 13.18 1.66
CA LEU A 366 8.11 12.68 0.30
C LEU A 366 7.56 13.77 -0.64
N ASP A 367 8.01 13.72 -1.88
CA ASP A 367 7.59 14.64 -2.94
C ASP A 367 7.55 13.94 -4.31
N PHE A 368 7.32 14.69 -5.35
CA PHE A 368 7.28 14.16 -6.70
C PHE A 368 8.64 13.98 -7.38
N SER A 369 9.76 14.23 -6.70
CA SER A 369 11.10 14.22 -7.33
C SER A 369 11.43 12.89 -8.01
N GLN A 370 11.02 11.78 -7.39
CA GLN A 370 11.19 10.44 -7.95
C GLN A 370 10.23 10.17 -9.10
N ASP A 371 8.92 10.41 -8.93
CA ASP A 371 7.93 10.11 -9.96
C ASP A 371 8.16 10.94 -11.24
N LYS A 372 8.60 12.19 -11.13
CA LYS A 372 8.99 13.03 -12.29
C LYS A 372 10.12 12.45 -13.15
N ARG A 373 10.91 11.53 -12.59
CA ARG A 373 12.03 10.86 -13.29
C ARG A 373 11.68 9.49 -13.85
N LEU A 374 10.65 8.87 -13.34
CA LEU A 374 10.24 7.54 -13.77
C LEU A 374 9.48 7.60 -15.10
N ARG A 375 9.73 6.60 -15.94
CA ARG A 375 9.05 6.40 -17.23
C ARG A 375 8.53 4.98 -17.31
N ALA A 376 7.30 4.81 -17.74
CA ALA A 376 6.75 3.49 -18.00
C ALA A 376 7.46 2.83 -19.19
N GLN A 377 7.85 1.56 -19.06
CA GLN A 377 8.36 0.80 -20.23
C GLN A 377 7.26 0.53 -21.27
N LYS A 378 6.01 0.51 -20.83
CA LYS A 378 4.84 0.30 -21.68
C LYS A 378 3.76 1.32 -21.29
N PRO A 379 3.88 2.55 -21.77
CA PRO A 379 2.88 3.58 -21.48
C PRO A 379 1.52 3.21 -22.11
N LEU A 380 0.47 3.86 -21.65
CA LEU A 380 -0.83 3.83 -22.30
C LEU A 380 -0.68 4.38 -23.73
N ASP A 381 -1.51 3.90 -24.66
CA ASP A 381 -1.57 4.45 -26.01
C ASP A 381 -1.98 5.92 -26.01
N ASP A 382 -1.47 6.70 -26.95
CA ASP A 382 -1.80 8.12 -27.11
C ASP A 382 -3.25 8.25 -27.59
N ARG A 383 -4.12 8.56 -26.64
CA ARG A 383 -5.56 8.69 -26.82
C ARG A 383 -6.10 9.78 -25.92
N SER A 384 -6.95 10.65 -26.46
CA SER A 384 -7.65 11.67 -25.68
C SER A 384 -8.55 11.05 -24.61
N ALA A 385 -8.69 11.74 -23.47
CA ALA A 385 -9.63 11.35 -22.44
C ALA A 385 -11.09 11.48 -22.93
N ASP A 386 -11.88 10.45 -22.65
CA ASP A 386 -13.33 10.48 -22.85
C ASP A 386 -14.05 11.07 -21.64
N ASN A 387 -13.40 11.03 -20.47
CA ASN A 387 -13.95 11.52 -19.20
C ASN A 387 -12.82 12.06 -18.31
N THR A 388 -12.99 13.28 -17.79
CA THR A 388 -12.02 13.90 -16.87
C THR A 388 -12.71 14.25 -15.57
N ILE A 389 -12.17 13.77 -14.46
CA ILE A 389 -12.73 13.87 -13.11
C ILE A 389 -11.80 14.72 -12.23
N PRO A 390 -12.16 15.97 -11.90
CA PRO A 390 -11.38 16.77 -10.96
C PRO A 390 -11.64 16.31 -9.52
N ILE A 391 -10.55 16.13 -8.74
CA ILE A 391 -10.60 15.65 -7.37
C ILE A 391 -9.68 16.49 -6.49
N ALA A 392 -10.25 17.31 -5.62
CA ALA A 392 -9.55 18.00 -4.56
C ALA A 392 -9.49 17.10 -3.31
N LEU A 393 -8.29 16.85 -2.78
CA LEU A 393 -8.11 16.17 -1.50
C LEU A 393 -8.38 17.20 -0.40
N THR A 394 -9.28 16.92 0.54
CA THR A 394 -9.75 17.91 1.50
C THR A 394 -9.69 17.42 2.94
N GLY A 395 -9.38 18.34 3.87
CA GLY A 395 -9.26 18.07 5.30
C GLY A 395 -7.94 18.58 5.91
N PRO A 396 -7.73 18.35 7.24
CA PRO A 396 -8.73 17.82 8.16
C PRO A 396 -9.81 18.85 8.51
N ALA A 397 -11.06 18.45 8.42
CA ALA A 397 -12.19 19.18 8.97
C ALA A 397 -12.38 18.80 10.47
N PRO A 398 -13.30 19.45 11.23
CA PRO A 398 -13.55 19.11 12.63
C PRO A 398 -13.73 17.60 12.86
N LYS A 399 -13.25 17.12 14.01
CA LYS A 399 -13.23 15.69 14.37
C LYS A 399 -12.39 14.84 13.43
N TYR A 400 -11.29 15.39 12.91
CA TYR A 400 -10.38 14.67 12.01
C TYR A 400 -11.07 14.11 10.75
N THR A 401 -12.00 14.87 10.18
CA THR A 401 -12.75 14.45 9.00
C THR A 401 -11.98 14.79 7.72
N TRP A 402 -11.84 13.79 6.84
CA TRP A 402 -11.16 13.87 5.57
C TRP A 402 -12.13 13.62 4.42
N GLY A 403 -11.85 14.17 3.25
CA GLY A 403 -12.76 14.06 2.13
C GLY A 403 -12.11 14.22 0.77
N LEU A 404 -12.96 14.13 -0.26
CA LEU A 404 -12.65 14.40 -1.66
C LEU A 404 -13.71 15.40 -2.15
N ASN A 405 -13.30 16.54 -2.74
CA ASN A 405 -14.20 17.61 -3.18
C ASN A 405 -15.15 18.11 -2.05
N ASP A 406 -14.61 18.34 -0.84
CA ASP A 406 -15.35 18.77 0.35
C ASP A 406 -16.52 17.85 0.77
N ARG A 407 -16.47 16.62 0.29
CA ARG A 407 -17.43 15.58 0.69
C ARG A 407 -16.68 14.38 1.26
N PHE A 408 -17.28 13.75 2.24
CA PHE A 408 -16.73 12.57 2.89
C PHE A 408 -17.69 11.38 2.77
N TYR A 409 -17.12 10.19 2.67
CA TYR A 409 -17.91 8.95 2.61
C TYR A 409 -18.73 8.80 3.90
N PRO A 410 -20.01 8.37 3.80
CA PRO A 410 -20.70 7.87 2.60
C PRO A 410 -21.53 8.93 1.83
N TYR A 411 -21.44 10.19 2.17
CA TYR A 411 -22.34 11.25 1.69
C TYR A 411 -21.88 11.86 0.36
N ARG A 412 -21.68 11.01 -0.66
CA ARG A 412 -21.27 11.47 -2.01
C ARG A 412 -21.75 10.53 -3.12
N ASP A 413 -21.79 11.08 -4.34
CA ASP A 413 -22.06 10.32 -5.55
C ASP A 413 -20.78 9.58 -6.00
N PRO A 414 -20.89 8.39 -6.62
CA PRO A 414 -19.79 7.73 -7.29
C PRO A 414 -19.17 8.58 -8.40
N TYR A 415 -17.89 8.32 -8.68
CA TYR A 415 -17.28 8.75 -9.94
C TYR A 415 -17.72 7.79 -11.04
N TRP A 416 -18.63 8.27 -11.90
CA TRP A 416 -19.24 7.45 -12.95
C TRP A 416 -18.32 7.32 -14.15
N VAL A 417 -18.16 6.08 -14.63
CA VAL A 417 -17.42 5.76 -15.86
C VAL A 417 -18.20 4.77 -16.73
N GLU A 418 -17.83 4.68 -18.00
CA GLU A 418 -18.39 3.72 -18.96
C GLU A 418 -17.29 2.80 -19.48
N ILE A 419 -17.66 1.58 -19.83
CA ILE A 419 -16.70 0.60 -20.34
C ILE A 419 -16.09 1.12 -21.67
N GLY A 420 -14.77 1.00 -21.79
CA GLY A 420 -14.01 1.44 -22.95
C GLY A 420 -13.55 2.89 -22.90
N GLN A 421 -13.98 3.70 -21.93
CA GLN A 421 -13.49 5.07 -21.78
C GLN A 421 -12.02 5.12 -21.38
N ARG A 422 -11.25 6.09 -21.90
CA ARG A 422 -10.05 6.62 -21.27
C ARG A 422 -10.51 7.66 -20.24
N VAL A 423 -10.22 7.37 -18.98
CA VAL A 423 -10.59 8.23 -17.84
C VAL A 423 -9.35 8.91 -17.30
N GLU A 424 -9.41 10.24 -17.16
CA GLU A 424 -8.43 11.01 -16.42
C GLU A 424 -8.97 11.45 -15.07
N MET A 425 -8.16 11.37 -14.02
CA MET A 425 -8.41 11.97 -12.72
C MET A 425 -7.34 13.03 -12.44
N VAL A 426 -7.78 14.25 -12.15
CA VAL A 426 -6.89 15.37 -11.82
C VAL A 426 -6.95 15.59 -10.31
N LEU A 427 -5.90 15.14 -9.61
CA LEU A 427 -5.78 15.19 -8.16
C LEU A 427 -5.08 16.48 -7.74
N THR A 428 -5.69 17.27 -6.86
CA THR A 428 -5.07 18.46 -6.25
C THR A 428 -5.06 18.32 -4.74
N ASN A 429 -3.93 18.64 -4.10
CA ASN A 429 -3.77 18.49 -2.66
C ASN A 429 -3.49 19.80 -1.92
N PRO A 430 -4.52 20.59 -1.56
CA PRO A 430 -4.36 21.78 -0.73
C PRO A 430 -4.17 21.49 0.76
N THR A 431 -4.19 20.22 1.18
CA THR A 431 -4.10 19.84 2.59
C THR A 431 -2.67 20.03 3.16
N PRO A 432 -2.48 20.02 4.48
CA PRO A 432 -1.15 20.23 5.07
C PRO A 432 -0.19 19.04 4.95
N MET A 433 -0.63 17.90 4.40
CA MET A 433 0.17 16.67 4.30
C MET A 433 -0.02 15.95 2.96
N GLY A 434 0.81 14.95 2.67
CA GLY A 434 0.67 14.11 1.48
C GLY A 434 -0.34 12.99 1.67
N HIS A 435 -0.89 12.50 0.55
CA HIS A 435 -1.87 11.42 0.54
C HIS A 435 -1.52 10.38 -0.54
N PRO A 436 -1.29 9.12 -0.16
CA PRO A 436 -1.21 8.00 -1.11
C PRO A 436 -2.62 7.63 -1.57
N MET A 437 -2.96 7.97 -2.82
CA MET A 437 -4.28 7.73 -3.41
C MET A 437 -4.26 6.45 -4.22
N HIS A 438 -5.14 5.51 -3.88
CA HIS A 438 -5.22 4.17 -4.45
C HIS A 438 -6.55 3.94 -5.20
N LEU A 439 -6.45 3.33 -6.38
CA LEU A 439 -7.57 2.89 -7.19
C LEU A 439 -7.60 1.37 -7.28
N HIS A 440 -8.68 0.75 -6.83
CA HIS A 440 -8.90 -0.69 -6.93
C HIS A 440 -9.17 -1.16 -8.36
N GLY A 441 -8.76 -2.38 -8.65
CA GLY A 441 -9.11 -3.09 -9.88
C GLY A 441 -8.58 -2.51 -11.18
N HIS A 442 -7.77 -1.45 -11.13
CA HIS A 442 -7.16 -0.78 -12.27
C HIS A 442 -5.72 -0.40 -11.98
N GLU A 443 -4.95 -0.31 -13.04
CA GLU A 443 -3.67 0.39 -13.07
C GLU A 443 -3.86 1.71 -13.82
N PHE A 444 -3.16 2.75 -13.40
CA PHE A 444 -3.19 4.06 -14.05
C PHE A 444 -1.78 4.57 -14.35
N GLN A 445 -1.63 5.34 -15.39
CA GLN A 445 -0.40 6.05 -15.72
C GLN A 445 -0.44 7.47 -15.15
N ILE A 446 0.69 7.96 -14.64
CA ILE A 446 0.85 9.37 -14.29
C ILE A 446 1.17 10.12 -15.58
N LEU A 447 0.30 11.06 -15.99
CA LEU A 447 0.44 11.83 -17.22
C LEU A 447 0.96 13.23 -17.01
N GLU A 448 0.79 13.80 -15.80
CA GLU A 448 1.20 15.17 -15.49
C GLU A 448 1.47 15.31 -13.99
N ILE A 449 2.49 16.08 -13.66
CA ILE A 449 2.78 16.49 -12.28
C ILE A 449 3.05 18.00 -12.27
N ASP A 450 2.31 18.74 -11.43
CA ASP A 450 2.43 20.19 -11.23
C ASP A 450 2.35 20.99 -12.55
N GLY A 451 1.51 20.57 -13.50
CA GLY A 451 1.32 21.19 -14.80
C GLY A 451 2.32 20.75 -15.88
N GLU A 452 3.29 19.90 -15.55
CA GLU A 452 4.29 19.39 -16.50
C GLU A 452 3.89 18.00 -17.00
N PRO A 453 3.52 17.83 -18.28
CA PRO A 453 3.13 16.55 -18.85
C PRO A 453 4.36 15.65 -19.12
N PHE A 454 4.18 14.34 -18.97
CA PHE A 454 5.21 13.34 -19.28
C PHE A 454 4.65 11.91 -19.31
N ASP A 455 5.39 10.98 -19.92
CA ASP A 455 5.07 9.55 -19.91
C ASP A 455 5.52 8.90 -18.58
N GLY A 456 4.82 9.23 -17.51
CA GLY A 456 5.14 8.78 -16.17
C GLY A 456 4.92 7.28 -15.93
N PRO A 457 5.26 6.78 -14.73
CA PRO A 457 5.13 5.37 -14.40
C PRO A 457 3.66 4.93 -14.34
N ILE A 458 3.43 3.64 -14.57
CA ILE A 458 2.15 2.98 -14.28
C ILE A 458 2.18 2.54 -12.82
N ARG A 459 1.12 2.88 -12.10
CA ARG A 459 0.93 2.58 -10.68
C ARG A 459 -0.52 2.15 -10.40
N ASP A 460 -0.78 1.69 -9.20
CA ASP A 460 -2.12 1.60 -8.60
C ASP A 460 -2.28 2.56 -7.42
N THR A 461 -1.17 3.12 -6.92
CA THR A 461 -1.14 4.06 -5.80
C THR A 461 -0.21 5.23 -6.11
N VAL A 462 -0.74 6.46 -6.14
CA VAL A 462 0.05 7.68 -6.34
C VAL A 462 0.09 8.51 -5.05
N TYR A 463 1.29 8.90 -4.63
CA TYR A 463 1.45 9.83 -3.51
C TYR A 463 1.32 11.26 -4.02
N VAL A 464 0.31 11.98 -3.54
CA VAL A 464 0.11 13.41 -3.88
C VAL A 464 0.62 14.24 -2.70
N PRO A 465 1.82 14.86 -2.80
CA PRO A 465 2.40 15.64 -1.72
C PRO A 465 1.58 16.90 -1.43
N LYS A 466 1.83 17.52 -0.28
CA LYS A 466 1.24 18.81 0.07
C LYS A 466 1.46 19.85 -1.02
N GLY A 467 0.39 20.47 -1.50
CA GLY A 467 0.41 21.50 -2.55
C GLY A 467 0.59 20.95 -3.96
N GLY A 468 0.78 19.63 -4.12
CA GLY A 468 0.99 18.99 -5.41
C GLY A 468 -0.29 18.82 -6.23
N THR A 469 -0.11 18.75 -7.55
CA THR A 469 -1.13 18.39 -8.52
C THR A 469 -0.65 17.24 -9.39
N CYS A 470 -1.50 16.25 -9.60
CA CYS A 470 -1.17 15.07 -10.40
C CYS A 470 -2.35 14.67 -11.27
N ARG A 471 -2.09 14.43 -12.56
CA ARG A 471 -3.07 13.85 -13.48
C ARG A 471 -2.70 12.40 -13.73
N ILE A 472 -3.66 11.51 -13.47
CA ILE A 472 -3.54 10.07 -13.75
C ILE A 472 -4.58 9.67 -14.79
N ALA A 473 -4.27 8.66 -15.60
CA ALA A 473 -5.19 8.10 -16.58
C ALA A 473 -5.25 6.58 -16.52
N PHE A 474 -6.42 6.01 -16.77
CA PHE A 474 -6.64 4.58 -16.90
C PHE A 474 -7.68 4.26 -17.96
N ASP A 475 -7.64 3.06 -18.51
CA ASP A 475 -8.70 2.55 -19.36
C ASP A 475 -9.76 1.85 -18.52
N ALA A 476 -11.00 2.30 -18.64
CA ALA A 476 -12.15 1.72 -17.98
C ALA A 476 -12.55 0.38 -18.62
N ASN A 477 -11.81 -0.68 -18.31
CA ASN A 477 -11.93 -1.99 -18.93
C ASN A 477 -12.27 -3.13 -17.96
N ASN A 478 -12.42 -2.83 -16.66
CA ASN A 478 -12.77 -3.78 -15.62
C ASN A 478 -14.09 -3.37 -14.95
N PRO A 479 -15.26 -3.81 -15.46
CA PRO A 479 -16.55 -3.32 -15.00
C PRO A 479 -16.86 -3.76 -13.56
N GLY A 480 -17.38 -2.81 -12.77
CA GLY A 480 -17.69 -3.03 -11.35
C GLY A 480 -17.88 -1.74 -10.57
N ILE A 481 -17.73 -1.84 -9.26
CA ILE A 481 -17.68 -0.73 -8.32
C ILE A 481 -16.36 -0.85 -7.58
N TRP A 482 -15.47 0.11 -7.78
CA TRP A 482 -14.10 0.05 -7.33
C TRP A 482 -13.79 1.15 -6.32
N ALA A 483 -13.21 0.80 -5.20
CA ALA A 483 -12.81 1.78 -4.22
C ALA A 483 -11.73 2.71 -4.79
N PHE A 484 -11.84 4.00 -4.47
CA PHE A 484 -10.83 5.04 -4.68
C PHE A 484 -10.66 5.82 -3.39
N HIS A 485 -9.49 5.73 -2.75
CA HIS A 485 -9.32 6.26 -1.40
C HIS A 485 -7.87 6.61 -1.07
N CYS A 486 -7.69 7.44 -0.03
CA CYS A 486 -6.40 7.59 0.61
C CYS A 486 -6.02 6.31 1.34
N HIS A 487 -4.79 5.82 1.16
CA HIS A 487 -4.34 4.59 1.80
C HIS A 487 -3.85 4.77 3.24
N ILE A 488 -3.78 6.02 3.74
CA ILE A 488 -3.64 6.25 5.18
C ILE A 488 -4.92 5.78 5.86
N SER A 489 -4.83 4.71 6.64
CA SER A 489 -5.99 4.01 7.23
C SER A 489 -6.89 4.95 8.04
N TYR A 490 -6.31 5.90 8.79
CA TYR A 490 -7.07 6.88 9.58
C TYR A 490 -7.80 7.90 8.71
N HIS A 491 -7.24 8.31 7.57
CA HIS A 491 -7.92 9.19 6.60
C HIS A 491 -9.05 8.45 5.90
N HIS A 492 -8.80 7.21 5.49
CA HIS A 492 -9.78 6.33 4.86
C HIS A 492 -11.02 6.18 5.76
N VAL A 493 -10.85 5.70 7.01
CA VAL A 493 -11.98 5.48 7.93
C VAL A 493 -12.66 6.78 8.36
N ARG A 494 -11.99 7.92 8.19
CA ARG A 494 -12.53 9.27 8.47
C ARG A 494 -13.07 9.99 7.25
N GLY A 495 -13.23 9.27 6.12
CA GLY A 495 -14.06 9.71 4.99
C GLY A 495 -13.34 10.04 3.68
N MET A 496 -11.99 9.95 3.59
CA MET A 496 -11.26 10.13 2.33
C MET A 496 -11.36 8.87 1.45
N PHE A 497 -12.60 8.59 1.04
CA PHE A 497 -13.00 7.41 0.30
C PHE A 497 -14.12 7.76 -0.68
N ASN A 498 -14.10 7.20 -1.87
CA ASN A 498 -15.19 7.18 -2.84
C ASN A 498 -15.10 5.89 -3.66
N VAL A 499 -16.00 5.74 -4.61
CA VAL A 499 -15.96 4.64 -5.58
C VAL A 499 -15.96 5.17 -7.01
N VAL A 500 -15.24 4.48 -7.88
CA VAL A 500 -15.39 4.54 -9.34
C VAL A 500 -16.41 3.47 -9.71
N ALA A 501 -17.54 3.87 -10.26
CA ALA A 501 -18.64 2.98 -10.58
C ALA A 501 -18.94 2.98 -12.07
N TYR A 502 -18.98 1.82 -12.67
CA TYR A 502 -19.39 1.67 -14.06
C TYR A 502 -20.92 1.80 -14.16
N ARG A 503 -21.41 2.57 -15.15
CA ARG A 503 -22.86 2.75 -15.38
C ARG A 503 -23.59 1.43 -15.65
N SER A 504 -22.86 0.40 -16.10
CA SER A 504 -23.37 -0.96 -16.27
C SER A 504 -23.43 -1.78 -14.97
N ALA A 505 -22.85 -1.28 -13.87
CA ALA A 505 -22.85 -1.97 -12.59
C ALA A 505 -24.21 -1.84 -11.89
N ASP A 506 -24.64 -2.93 -11.27
CA ASP A 506 -25.86 -2.92 -10.44
C ASP A 506 -25.52 -2.39 -9.05
N LEU A 507 -26.02 -1.19 -8.73
CA LEU A 507 -25.84 -0.52 -7.45
C LEU A 507 -26.96 -0.83 -6.44
N SER A 508 -27.90 -1.72 -6.74
CA SER A 508 -29.08 -1.97 -5.90
C SER A 508 -28.74 -2.42 -4.47
N TRP A 509 -27.56 -3.00 -4.28
CA TRP A 509 -27.03 -3.42 -2.98
C TRP A 509 -26.09 -2.40 -2.33
N TRP A 510 -25.60 -1.41 -3.07
CA TRP A 510 -24.71 -0.38 -2.54
C TRP A 510 -25.51 0.68 -1.79
N ASN A 511 -25.50 0.58 -0.47
CA ASN A 511 -26.13 1.56 0.40
C ASN A 511 -25.05 2.32 1.19
N PRO A 512 -24.60 3.47 0.69
CA PRO A 512 -23.56 4.26 1.35
C PRO A 512 -23.96 4.81 2.72
N THR A 513 -25.28 4.86 3.02
CA THR A 513 -25.77 5.39 4.31
C THR A 513 -25.90 4.31 5.40
N GLY A 514 -25.78 3.02 5.04
CA GLY A 514 -26.01 1.90 5.96
C GLY A 514 -24.82 1.57 6.87
N VAL A 515 -23.63 2.07 6.60
CA VAL A 515 -22.42 1.72 7.34
C VAL A 515 -21.68 2.98 7.79
N ARG A 516 -21.81 3.29 9.06
CA ARG A 516 -20.89 4.22 9.73
C ARG A 516 -19.65 3.43 10.12
N HIS A 517 -18.52 3.69 9.47
CA HIS A 517 -17.21 3.15 9.87
C HIS A 517 -16.87 3.47 11.34
N GLU A 518 -17.54 4.46 11.94
CA GLU A 518 -17.39 4.88 13.32
C GLU A 518 -17.83 3.84 14.39
N LYS A 519 -18.52 2.75 13.98
CA LYS A 519 -19.09 1.76 14.91
C LYS A 519 -18.75 0.32 14.56
N LEU A 520 -17.71 0.08 13.78
CA LEU A 520 -17.26 -1.29 13.56
C LEU A 520 -16.54 -1.78 14.82
N PRO A 521 -17.02 -2.83 15.50
CA PRO A 521 -16.31 -3.37 16.66
C PRO A 521 -14.98 -3.98 16.20
N PHE A 522 -13.91 -3.69 16.90
CA PHE A 522 -12.56 -4.19 16.68
C PHE A 522 -12.19 -5.23 17.73
#